data_74eda50e8b50866db9d1fef678d144a4
#
_entry.id   74eda50e8b50866db9d1fef678d144a4
#
_cell.length_a   1.000
_cell.length_b   1.000
_cell.length_c   1.000
_cell.angle_alpha   90.00
_cell.angle_beta   90.00
_cell.angle_gamma   90.00
#
_symmetry.space_group_name_H-M   'P 1'
#
loop_
_entity.id
_entity.type
_entity.pdbx_description
1 polymer ?
#
loop_
_entity_poly.entity_id
_entity_poly.type
_entity_poly.pdbx_seq_one_letter_code
_entity_poly.pdbx_strand_id
1 'polypeptide(L)'
;MVVVTGATTGTGYCVAQKFAANGYDVCITSRDQARAQEAAARLKAENDGKIETFGYGLEVLDEPQMAAMFDDLKQKGHLVSTLVLVAANMGSNMPHFREVDFKDWIRVIDTNIGWNFMFCRQAAKHMLQLGGGAIVVIGSVNGIRTTKNRSAYCTSKSGLHGLARNLAVELGPCHIRVNTVVAGGIKTARYYARPEIQNSPHNKNPLGDIAEFQDIANAAYFLADNEQARIITGAELAVDGGSLAQFVYEEEGIKLSDGTVIAD
;
A
#
# COMPACT_ATOMS: atom_id res chain seq x y z
N MET A 1 -5.34 -17.08 3.24
CA MET A 1 -4.54 -16.19 4.10
C MET A 1 -4.11 -14.95 3.34
N VAL A 2 -4.02 -13.79 4.01
CA VAL A 2 -3.43 -12.56 3.47
C VAL A 2 -2.07 -12.27 4.10
N VAL A 3 -1.11 -11.82 3.29
CA VAL A 3 0.15 -11.21 3.75
C VAL A 3 0.04 -9.69 3.56
N VAL A 4 0.28 -8.92 4.63
CA VAL A 4 0.29 -7.45 4.60
C VAL A 4 1.66 -6.95 5.00
N THR A 5 2.35 -6.25 4.08
CA THR A 5 3.70 -5.76 4.35
C THR A 5 3.68 -4.44 5.12
N GLY A 6 4.62 -4.24 6.06
CA GLY A 6 4.69 -3.01 6.85
C GLY A 6 3.46 -2.76 7.72
N ALA A 7 2.87 -3.82 8.27
CA ALA A 7 1.56 -3.77 8.91
C ALA A 7 1.60 -3.73 10.46
N THR A 8 2.67 -3.22 11.06
CA THR A 8 2.73 -3.08 12.52
C THR A 8 1.96 -1.86 13.05
N THR A 9 1.73 -0.86 12.22
CA THR A 9 1.00 0.40 12.57
C THR A 9 0.37 1.03 11.32
N GLY A 10 -0.43 2.08 11.53
CA GLY A 10 -0.96 2.96 10.47
C GLY A 10 -1.74 2.22 9.38
N THR A 11 -1.55 2.63 8.14
CA THR A 11 -2.28 2.08 6.99
C THR A 11 -2.17 0.56 6.90
N GLY A 12 -0.95 0.00 7.07
CA GLY A 12 -0.76 -1.45 6.99
C GLY A 12 -1.51 -2.21 8.06
N TYR A 13 -1.51 -1.70 9.30
CA TYR A 13 -2.27 -2.33 10.38
C TYR A 13 -3.78 -2.24 10.15
N CYS A 14 -4.27 -1.09 9.69
CA CYS A 14 -5.69 -0.93 9.35
C CYS A 14 -6.13 -1.86 8.20
N VAL A 15 -5.27 -2.07 7.19
CA VAL A 15 -5.48 -3.09 6.16
C VAL A 15 -5.56 -4.47 6.78
N ALA A 16 -4.61 -4.84 7.66
CA ALA A 16 -4.63 -6.13 8.35
C ALA A 16 -5.92 -6.34 9.17
N GLN A 17 -6.37 -5.32 9.90
CA GLN A 17 -7.66 -5.32 10.64
C GLN A 17 -8.85 -5.53 9.71
N LYS A 18 -8.88 -4.87 8.53
CA LYS A 18 -9.96 -5.02 7.56
C LYS A 18 -10.07 -6.46 7.06
N PHE A 19 -8.95 -7.10 6.72
CA PHE A 19 -8.96 -8.50 6.30
C PHE A 19 -9.32 -9.45 7.44
N ALA A 20 -8.79 -9.23 8.64
CA ALA A 20 -9.10 -10.01 9.83
C ALA A 20 -10.60 -10.00 10.17
N ALA A 21 -11.23 -8.81 10.15
CA ALA A 21 -12.67 -8.64 10.37
C ALA A 21 -13.54 -9.33 9.31
N ASN A 22 -12.97 -9.69 8.16
CA ASN A 22 -13.63 -10.45 7.10
C ASN A 22 -13.19 -11.93 7.07
N GLY A 23 -12.63 -12.44 8.17
CA GLY A 23 -12.34 -13.86 8.37
C GLY A 23 -11.07 -14.38 7.71
N TYR A 24 -10.19 -13.50 7.25
CA TYR A 24 -8.88 -13.93 6.74
C TYR A 24 -7.89 -14.18 7.87
N ASP A 25 -7.15 -15.28 7.78
CA ASP A 25 -5.89 -15.40 8.51
C ASP A 25 -4.90 -14.36 7.98
N VAL A 26 -4.11 -13.75 8.86
CA VAL A 26 -3.27 -12.60 8.52
C VAL A 26 -1.81 -12.82 8.90
N CYS A 27 -0.92 -12.62 7.93
CA CYS A 27 0.51 -12.52 8.18
C CYS A 27 0.94 -11.05 8.08
N ILE A 28 1.52 -10.54 9.16
CA ILE A 28 2.09 -9.18 9.26
C ILE A 28 3.59 -9.25 9.08
N THR A 29 4.16 -8.45 8.19
CA THR A 29 5.62 -8.33 8.08
C THR A 29 6.13 -6.95 8.48
N SER A 30 7.33 -6.92 9.03
CA SER A 30 8.06 -5.72 9.44
C SER A 30 9.57 -5.97 9.27
N ARG A 31 10.40 -4.95 9.45
CA ARG A 31 11.87 -5.13 9.60
C ARG A 31 12.26 -5.58 11.01
N ASP A 32 11.38 -5.47 11.96
CA ASP A 32 11.58 -5.80 13.36
C ASP A 32 10.67 -6.98 13.74
N GLN A 33 11.28 -8.09 14.11
CA GLN A 33 10.60 -9.34 14.45
C GLN A 33 9.66 -9.18 15.66
N ALA A 34 10.11 -8.50 16.72
CA ALA A 34 9.33 -8.32 17.93
C ALA A 34 8.07 -7.49 17.66
N ARG A 35 8.20 -6.39 16.91
CA ARG A 35 7.06 -5.56 16.50
C ARG A 35 6.08 -6.30 15.61
N ALA A 36 6.57 -7.14 14.70
CA ALA A 36 5.69 -7.95 13.84
C ALA A 36 4.87 -8.94 14.68
N GLN A 37 5.50 -9.63 15.63
CA GLN A 37 4.85 -10.57 16.53
C GLN A 37 3.85 -9.88 17.46
N GLU A 38 4.21 -8.73 18.04
CA GLU A 38 3.32 -7.94 18.88
C GLU A 38 2.07 -7.49 18.12
N ALA A 39 2.24 -6.98 16.89
CA ALA A 39 1.13 -6.55 16.05
C ALA A 39 0.22 -7.74 15.67
N ALA A 40 0.79 -8.90 15.36
CA ALA A 40 0.04 -10.10 15.05
C ALA A 40 -0.75 -10.59 16.28
N ALA A 41 -0.14 -10.61 17.46
CA ALA A 41 -0.81 -11.00 18.71
C ALA A 41 -1.97 -10.04 19.06
N ARG A 42 -1.75 -8.73 18.89
CA ARG A 42 -2.79 -7.71 19.08
C ARG A 42 -3.96 -7.93 18.11
N LEU A 43 -3.67 -8.15 16.84
CA LEU A 43 -4.70 -8.40 15.82
C LEU A 43 -5.52 -9.66 16.14
N LYS A 44 -4.89 -10.73 16.62
CA LYS A 44 -5.57 -11.96 17.04
C LYS A 44 -6.52 -11.70 18.21
N ALA A 45 -6.07 -10.93 19.21
CA ALA A 45 -6.88 -10.56 20.36
C ALA A 45 -8.09 -9.68 19.97
N GLU A 46 -7.91 -8.70 19.07
CA GLU A 46 -8.97 -7.85 18.54
C GLU A 46 -10.06 -8.63 17.77
N ASN A 47 -9.77 -9.85 17.33
CA ASN A 47 -10.68 -10.74 16.62
C ASN A 47 -11.13 -11.96 17.44
N ASP A 48 -11.09 -11.88 18.77
CA ASP A 48 -11.48 -12.95 19.71
C ASP A 48 -10.79 -14.30 19.43
N GLY A 49 -9.61 -14.29 18.83
CA GLY A 49 -8.87 -15.49 18.44
C GLY A 49 -9.50 -16.32 17.30
N LYS A 50 -10.49 -15.77 16.58
CA LYS A 50 -11.20 -16.49 15.50
C LYS A 50 -10.38 -16.70 14.23
N ILE A 51 -9.25 -16.00 14.11
CA ILE A 51 -8.33 -16.09 12.98
C ILE A 51 -6.93 -16.46 13.45
N GLU A 52 -6.14 -17.06 12.57
CA GLU A 52 -4.71 -17.22 12.83
C GLU A 52 -3.94 -15.98 12.35
N THR A 53 -2.95 -15.59 13.15
CA THR A 53 -2.10 -14.45 12.85
C THR A 53 -0.63 -14.79 13.02
N PHE A 54 0.21 -14.26 12.12
CA PHE A 54 1.64 -14.50 12.11
C PHE A 54 2.40 -13.18 11.97
N GLY A 55 3.53 -13.07 12.65
CA GLY A 55 4.40 -11.89 12.59
C GLY A 55 5.83 -12.27 12.22
N TYR A 56 6.35 -11.71 11.12
CA TYR A 56 7.73 -11.96 10.67
C TYR A 56 8.52 -10.67 10.50
N GLY A 57 9.73 -10.67 11.06
CA GLY A 57 10.77 -9.69 10.77
C GLY A 57 11.55 -10.11 9.54
N LEU A 58 11.70 -9.21 8.58
CA LEU A 58 12.40 -9.48 7.33
C LEU A 58 13.35 -8.34 6.99
N GLU A 59 14.59 -8.67 6.72
CA GLU A 59 15.56 -7.73 6.17
C GLU A 59 15.25 -7.41 4.69
N VAL A 60 15.48 -6.15 4.32
CA VAL A 60 15.24 -5.70 2.94
C VAL A 60 16.17 -6.43 1.99
N LEU A 61 15.62 -7.02 0.92
CA LEU A 61 16.30 -7.80 -0.10
C LEU A 61 16.95 -9.13 0.39
N ASP A 62 16.65 -9.59 1.60
CA ASP A 62 17.01 -10.94 2.02
C ASP A 62 16.00 -11.96 1.45
N GLU A 63 16.31 -12.46 0.26
CA GLU A 63 15.46 -13.42 -0.44
C GLU A 63 15.37 -14.77 0.27
N PRO A 64 16.46 -15.38 0.80
CA PRO A 64 16.37 -16.60 1.59
C PRO A 64 15.46 -16.47 2.80
N GLN A 65 15.55 -15.38 3.56
CA GLN A 65 14.69 -15.14 4.72
C GLN A 65 13.21 -15.00 4.31
N MET A 66 12.95 -14.29 3.20
CA MET A 66 11.59 -14.16 2.67
C MET A 66 11.03 -15.51 2.21
N ALA A 67 11.81 -16.30 1.49
CA ALA A 67 11.39 -17.63 1.05
C ALA A 67 11.07 -18.53 2.26
N ALA A 68 11.93 -18.52 3.29
CA ALA A 68 11.71 -19.28 4.53
C ALA A 68 10.40 -18.90 5.23
N MET A 69 10.03 -17.60 5.24
CA MET A 69 8.74 -17.15 5.77
C MET A 69 7.55 -17.78 5.02
N PHE A 70 7.56 -17.77 3.69
CA PHE A 70 6.48 -18.36 2.90
C PHE A 70 6.43 -19.89 3.08
N ASP A 71 7.58 -20.55 3.12
CA ASP A 71 7.67 -22.00 3.37
C ASP A 71 7.15 -22.37 4.76
N ASP A 72 7.45 -21.58 5.80
CA ASP A 72 6.94 -21.79 7.15
C ASP A 72 5.41 -21.63 7.23
N LEU A 73 4.86 -20.60 6.56
CA LEU A 73 3.40 -20.44 6.44
C LEU A 73 2.76 -21.67 5.78
N LYS A 74 3.36 -22.18 4.70
CA LYS A 74 2.87 -23.38 4.01
C LYS A 74 2.96 -24.63 4.90
N GLN A 75 4.05 -24.82 5.63
CA GLN A 75 4.20 -25.93 6.59
C GLN A 75 3.16 -25.89 7.71
N LYS A 76 2.72 -24.70 8.09
CA LYS A 76 1.63 -24.48 9.05
C LYS A 76 0.23 -24.66 8.45
N GLY A 77 0.12 -25.04 7.18
CA GLY A 77 -1.15 -25.26 6.49
C GLY A 77 -1.75 -23.99 5.83
N HIS A 78 -1.01 -22.89 5.78
CA HIS A 78 -1.50 -21.62 5.23
C HIS A 78 -0.87 -21.30 3.87
N LEU A 79 -1.66 -21.39 2.80
CA LEU A 79 -1.29 -20.83 1.51
C LEU A 79 -1.77 -19.37 1.41
N VAL A 80 -0.92 -18.52 0.85
CA VAL A 80 -1.20 -17.09 0.67
C VAL A 80 -2.05 -16.92 -0.58
N SER A 81 -3.29 -16.50 -0.40
CA SER A 81 -4.25 -16.16 -1.48
C SER A 81 -4.25 -14.69 -1.82
N THR A 82 -3.77 -13.85 -0.89
CA THR A 82 -3.78 -12.39 -1.06
C THR A 82 -2.48 -11.79 -0.54
N LEU A 83 -1.93 -10.83 -1.31
CA LEU A 83 -0.78 -10.03 -0.90
C LEU A 83 -1.14 -8.55 -0.97
N VAL A 84 -0.93 -7.80 0.12
CA VAL A 84 -1.08 -6.35 0.13
C VAL A 84 0.26 -5.69 0.43
N LEU A 85 0.80 -4.97 -0.54
CA LEU A 85 2.08 -4.29 -0.47
C LEU A 85 1.90 -2.87 0.04
N VAL A 86 2.10 -2.67 1.35
CA VAL A 86 1.96 -1.35 2.01
C VAL A 86 3.32 -0.75 2.36
N ALA A 87 4.29 -1.59 2.72
CA ALA A 87 5.62 -1.14 3.12
C ALA A 87 6.25 -0.22 2.09
N ALA A 88 6.73 0.93 2.54
CA ALA A 88 7.44 1.88 1.69
C ALA A 88 8.47 2.69 2.48
N ASN A 89 9.59 2.99 1.84
CA ASN A 89 10.58 3.93 2.29
C ASN A 89 10.34 5.27 1.58
N MET A 90 10.12 6.32 2.33
CA MET A 90 9.90 7.68 1.78
C MET A 90 11.20 8.44 1.52
N GLY A 91 12.35 7.85 1.87
CA GLY A 91 13.64 8.55 1.90
C GLY A 91 13.84 9.37 3.18
N SER A 92 15.09 9.75 3.44
CA SER A 92 15.47 10.71 4.48
C SER A 92 15.27 12.14 3.97
N ASN A 93 15.33 13.12 4.66
CA ASN A 93 15.45 14.57 4.48
C ASN A 93 14.96 15.29 3.19
N MET A 94 14.32 14.72 2.23
CA MET A 94 13.82 15.38 0.99
C MET A 94 14.77 16.47 0.43
N PRO A 95 16.04 16.16 0.14
CA PRO A 95 17.00 17.15 -0.34
C PRO A 95 16.68 17.58 -1.78
N HIS A 96 17.22 18.74 -2.20
CA HIS A 96 17.22 19.13 -3.59
C HIS A 96 17.92 18.05 -4.44
N PHE A 97 17.47 17.84 -5.69
CA PHE A 97 17.97 16.77 -6.57
C PHE A 97 19.52 16.69 -6.64
N ARG A 98 20.21 17.83 -6.69
CA ARG A 98 21.68 17.89 -6.75
C ARG A 98 22.38 17.42 -5.48
N GLU A 99 21.66 17.30 -4.38
CA GLU A 99 22.17 16.95 -3.04
C GLU A 99 21.74 15.56 -2.60
N VAL A 100 21.01 14.84 -3.47
CA VAL A 100 20.55 13.48 -3.17
C VAL A 100 21.74 12.55 -3.12
N ASP A 101 21.99 11.92 -1.96
CA ASP A 101 22.97 10.85 -1.85
C ASP A 101 22.51 9.63 -2.66
N PHE A 102 23.42 9.10 -3.49
CA PHE A 102 23.06 7.98 -4.37
C PHE A 102 22.72 6.69 -3.59
N LYS A 103 23.38 6.46 -2.45
CA LYS A 103 23.08 5.27 -1.62
C LYS A 103 21.68 5.38 -1.01
N ASP A 104 21.29 6.58 -0.56
CA ASP A 104 19.94 6.83 -0.06
C ASP A 104 18.90 6.65 -1.17
N TRP A 105 19.21 7.12 -2.38
CA TRP A 105 18.36 6.96 -3.55
C TRP A 105 18.13 5.48 -3.87
N ILE A 106 19.21 4.70 -3.99
CA ILE A 106 19.15 3.25 -4.24
C ILE A 106 18.38 2.52 -3.14
N ARG A 107 18.62 2.85 -1.86
CA ARG A 107 17.89 2.23 -0.74
C ARG A 107 16.37 2.42 -0.84
N VAL A 108 15.89 3.55 -1.35
CA VAL A 108 14.47 3.77 -1.59
C VAL A 108 13.97 2.89 -2.74
N ILE A 109 14.72 2.78 -3.84
CA ILE A 109 14.39 1.91 -4.98
C ILE A 109 14.35 0.45 -4.54
N ASP A 110 15.38 -0.02 -3.87
CA ASP A 110 15.49 -1.39 -3.37
C ASP A 110 14.32 -1.76 -2.46
N THR A 111 13.99 -0.87 -1.51
CA THR A 111 12.87 -1.11 -0.59
C THR A 111 11.52 -1.10 -1.32
N ASN A 112 11.30 -0.11 -2.19
CA ASN A 112 9.96 0.13 -2.75
C ASN A 112 9.67 -0.68 -4.02
N ILE A 113 10.70 -1.09 -4.76
CA ILE A 113 10.55 -1.90 -5.99
C ILE A 113 11.12 -3.31 -5.78
N GLY A 114 12.41 -3.43 -5.52
CA GLY A 114 13.08 -4.73 -5.45
C GLY A 114 12.46 -5.65 -4.40
N TRP A 115 12.26 -5.15 -3.20
CA TRP A 115 11.66 -5.95 -2.12
C TRP A 115 10.21 -6.33 -2.40
N ASN A 116 9.41 -5.40 -2.94
CA ASN A 116 8.03 -5.69 -3.32
C ASN A 116 7.94 -6.70 -4.49
N PHE A 117 8.86 -6.64 -5.46
CA PHE A 117 8.97 -7.66 -6.50
C PHE A 117 9.21 -9.06 -5.89
N MET A 118 10.11 -9.16 -4.91
CA MET A 118 10.39 -10.44 -4.24
C MET A 118 9.15 -10.99 -3.52
N PHE A 119 8.38 -10.14 -2.82
CA PHE A 119 7.10 -10.53 -2.21
C PHE A 119 6.12 -11.06 -3.26
N CYS A 120 5.94 -10.34 -4.38
CA CYS A 120 5.06 -10.77 -5.47
C CYS A 120 5.46 -12.16 -5.99
N ARG A 121 6.77 -12.39 -6.23
CA ARG A 121 7.29 -13.66 -6.73
C ARG A 121 7.02 -14.82 -5.76
N GLN A 122 7.20 -14.64 -4.47
CA GLN A 122 6.93 -15.68 -3.48
C GLN A 122 5.43 -15.93 -3.30
N ALA A 123 4.61 -14.87 -3.20
CA ALA A 123 3.16 -14.99 -3.09
C ALA A 123 2.55 -15.69 -4.32
N ALA A 124 3.03 -15.36 -5.52
CA ALA A 124 2.56 -16.00 -6.74
C ALA A 124 2.75 -17.53 -6.73
N LYS A 125 3.83 -18.05 -6.14
CA LYS A 125 4.03 -19.50 -5.99
C LYS A 125 2.94 -20.17 -5.16
N HIS A 126 2.43 -19.51 -4.11
CA HIS A 126 1.31 -19.99 -3.30
C HIS A 126 -0.01 -19.87 -4.05
N MET A 127 -0.23 -18.72 -4.72
CA MET A 127 -1.45 -18.46 -5.49
C MET A 127 -1.61 -19.44 -6.65
N LEU A 128 -0.51 -19.82 -7.32
CA LEU A 128 -0.52 -20.87 -8.35
C LEU A 128 -1.02 -22.21 -7.81
N GLN A 129 -0.65 -22.60 -6.59
CA GLN A 129 -1.14 -23.83 -5.96
C GLN A 129 -2.63 -23.74 -5.58
N LEU A 130 -3.14 -22.53 -5.35
CA LEU A 130 -4.55 -22.27 -5.07
C LEU A 130 -5.41 -22.11 -6.34
N GLY A 131 -4.78 -22.07 -7.52
CA GLY A 131 -5.46 -21.80 -8.80
C GLY A 131 -5.87 -20.34 -9.01
N GLY A 132 -5.31 -19.41 -8.24
CA GLY A 132 -5.55 -17.97 -8.36
C GLY A 132 -5.26 -17.19 -7.09
N GLY A 133 -5.43 -15.87 -7.16
CA GLY A 133 -5.19 -14.99 -6.02
C GLY A 133 -5.30 -13.50 -6.37
N ALA A 134 -4.95 -12.65 -5.41
CA ALA A 134 -4.94 -11.21 -5.61
C ALA A 134 -3.71 -10.54 -4.99
N ILE A 135 -3.10 -9.64 -5.75
CA ILE A 135 -2.02 -8.75 -5.29
C ILE A 135 -2.55 -7.33 -5.35
N VAL A 136 -2.49 -6.62 -4.23
CA VAL A 136 -2.87 -5.21 -4.14
C VAL A 136 -1.66 -4.39 -3.74
N VAL A 137 -1.32 -3.43 -4.56
CA VAL A 137 -0.21 -2.50 -4.33
C VAL A 137 -0.76 -1.21 -3.76
N ILE A 138 -0.23 -0.75 -2.63
CA ILE A 138 -0.50 0.61 -2.16
C ILE A 138 0.51 1.54 -2.84
N GLY A 139 0.03 2.11 -3.94
CA GLY A 139 0.73 3.10 -4.74
C GLY A 139 0.68 4.50 -4.11
N SER A 140 0.76 5.52 -4.95
CA SER A 140 0.67 6.91 -4.52
C SER A 140 0.35 7.81 -5.71
N VAL A 141 -0.32 8.93 -5.49
CA VAL A 141 -0.42 10.02 -6.47
C VAL A 141 0.97 10.48 -6.95
N ASN A 142 2.00 10.31 -6.12
CA ASN A 142 3.39 10.60 -6.49
C ASN A 142 3.99 9.59 -7.50
N GLY A 143 3.31 8.50 -7.80
CA GLY A 143 3.64 7.61 -8.91
C GLY A 143 3.12 8.10 -10.26
N ILE A 144 2.21 9.09 -10.26
CA ILE A 144 1.56 9.66 -11.46
C ILE A 144 1.94 11.13 -11.64
N ARG A 145 1.87 11.93 -10.57
CA ARG A 145 2.31 13.33 -10.51
C ARG A 145 3.44 13.47 -9.52
N THR A 146 4.47 14.24 -9.87
CA THR A 146 5.67 14.33 -9.04
C THR A 146 5.62 15.48 -8.06
N THR A 147 6.38 15.38 -6.99
CA THR A 147 6.60 16.42 -5.98
C THR A 147 8.08 16.78 -5.94
N LYS A 148 8.40 18.07 -5.83
CA LYS A 148 9.79 18.55 -5.66
C LYS A 148 10.47 17.83 -4.49
N ASN A 149 11.77 17.62 -4.62
CA ASN A 149 12.64 17.03 -3.57
C ASN A 149 12.26 15.59 -3.16
N ARG A 150 11.63 14.82 -4.08
CA ARG A 150 11.23 13.42 -3.84
C ARG A 150 11.60 12.51 -5.00
N SER A 151 12.73 12.75 -5.66
CA SER A 151 13.12 11.99 -6.85
C SER A 151 13.10 10.48 -6.64
N ALA A 152 13.75 9.96 -5.58
CA ALA A 152 13.76 8.53 -5.29
C ALA A 152 12.34 7.97 -5.05
N TYR A 153 11.55 8.64 -4.21
CA TYR A 153 10.20 8.18 -3.87
C TYR A 153 9.26 8.21 -5.08
N CYS A 154 9.22 9.32 -5.82
CA CYS A 154 8.36 9.42 -7.01
C CYS A 154 8.75 8.38 -8.06
N THR A 155 10.06 8.23 -8.36
CA THR A 155 10.56 7.20 -9.27
C THR A 155 10.16 5.80 -8.80
N SER A 156 10.32 5.50 -7.50
CA SER A 156 9.98 4.19 -6.97
C SER A 156 8.47 3.89 -7.06
N LYS A 157 7.62 4.88 -6.80
CA LYS A 157 6.17 4.70 -6.90
C LYS A 157 5.70 4.57 -8.35
N SER A 158 6.28 5.34 -9.29
CA SER A 158 6.02 5.17 -10.73
C SER A 158 6.44 3.77 -11.21
N GLY A 159 7.64 3.32 -10.81
CA GLY A 159 8.12 1.97 -11.11
C GLY A 159 7.24 0.87 -10.52
N LEU A 160 6.74 1.06 -9.30
CA LEU A 160 5.86 0.11 -8.64
C LEU A 160 4.49 -0.01 -9.34
N HIS A 161 3.91 1.11 -9.83
CA HIS A 161 2.71 1.10 -10.68
C HIS A 161 2.98 0.35 -12.01
N GLY A 162 4.17 0.58 -12.62
CA GLY A 162 4.61 -0.16 -13.81
C GLY A 162 4.72 -1.65 -13.57
N LEU A 163 5.33 -2.05 -12.43
CA LEU A 163 5.45 -3.45 -12.02
C LEU A 163 4.05 -4.09 -11.85
N ALA A 164 3.12 -3.41 -11.19
CA ALA A 164 1.77 -3.93 -10.98
C ALA A 164 1.05 -4.19 -12.32
N ARG A 165 1.15 -3.28 -13.29
CA ARG A 165 0.56 -3.49 -14.63
C ARG A 165 1.22 -4.66 -15.38
N ASN A 166 2.54 -4.79 -15.31
CA ASN A 166 3.25 -5.90 -15.92
C ASN A 166 2.82 -7.25 -15.30
N LEU A 167 2.80 -7.34 -13.97
CA LEU A 167 2.38 -8.55 -13.27
C LEU A 167 0.90 -8.91 -13.54
N ALA A 168 0.03 -7.93 -13.73
CA ALA A 168 -1.37 -8.17 -14.09
C ALA A 168 -1.49 -8.92 -15.44
N VAL A 169 -0.62 -8.57 -16.40
CA VAL A 169 -0.57 -9.24 -17.70
C VAL A 169 0.07 -10.64 -17.60
N GLU A 170 1.22 -10.75 -16.91
CA GLU A 170 1.95 -12.01 -16.81
C GLU A 170 1.23 -13.07 -15.97
N LEU A 171 0.59 -12.66 -14.87
CA LEU A 171 -0.08 -13.57 -13.93
C LEU A 171 -1.57 -13.75 -14.20
N GLY A 172 -2.17 -12.94 -15.07
CA GLY A 172 -3.58 -13.04 -15.48
C GLY A 172 -3.99 -14.43 -15.98
N PRO A 173 -3.21 -15.10 -16.86
CA PRO A 173 -3.49 -16.46 -17.29
C PRO A 173 -3.53 -17.50 -16.16
N CYS A 174 -2.94 -17.16 -15.00
CA CYS A 174 -2.95 -17.98 -13.78
C CYS A 174 -4.08 -17.59 -12.81
N HIS A 175 -5.03 -16.76 -13.23
CA HIS A 175 -6.12 -16.23 -12.39
C HIS A 175 -5.63 -15.43 -11.18
N ILE A 176 -4.45 -14.82 -11.26
CA ILE A 176 -3.92 -13.91 -10.25
C ILE A 176 -4.15 -12.48 -10.72
N ARG A 177 -4.96 -11.73 -9.96
CA ARG A 177 -5.25 -10.32 -10.24
C ARG A 177 -4.23 -9.43 -9.55
N VAL A 178 -3.80 -8.36 -10.22
CA VAL A 178 -2.85 -7.39 -9.64
C VAL A 178 -3.38 -5.98 -9.89
N ASN A 179 -3.63 -5.24 -8.81
CA ASN A 179 -4.20 -3.89 -8.90
C ASN A 179 -3.47 -2.93 -7.95
N THR A 180 -3.62 -1.63 -8.20
CA THR A 180 -3.01 -0.57 -7.42
C THR A 180 -4.07 0.32 -6.78
N VAL A 181 -3.98 0.56 -5.47
CA VAL A 181 -4.65 1.67 -4.79
C VAL A 181 -3.73 2.88 -4.86
N VAL A 182 -4.13 3.92 -5.58
CA VAL A 182 -3.37 5.15 -5.71
C VAL A 182 -3.76 6.09 -4.59
N ALA A 183 -3.00 6.06 -3.50
CA ALA A 183 -3.27 6.86 -2.31
C ALA A 183 -2.84 8.32 -2.50
N GLY A 184 -3.71 9.24 -2.11
CA GLY A 184 -3.42 10.66 -1.93
C GLY A 184 -2.78 10.97 -0.58
N GLY A 185 -3.09 12.12 0.00
CA GLY A 185 -2.78 12.44 1.40
C GLY A 185 -3.50 11.48 2.33
N ILE A 186 -2.81 11.07 3.41
CA ILE A 186 -3.39 10.20 4.45
C ILE A 186 -3.14 10.86 5.81
N LYS A 187 -4.13 10.87 6.69
CA LYS A 187 -4.06 11.40 8.07
C LYS A 187 -3.21 10.49 8.97
N THR A 188 -1.90 10.51 8.73
CA THR A 188 -0.91 9.78 9.53
C THR A 188 -0.54 10.55 10.80
N ALA A 189 0.15 9.90 11.75
CA ALA A 189 0.72 10.60 12.91
C ALA A 189 1.60 11.80 12.50
N ARG A 190 2.31 11.70 11.37
CA ARG A 190 3.10 12.80 10.79
C ARG A 190 2.22 13.96 10.31
N TYR A 191 1.04 13.68 9.77
CA TYR A 191 0.07 14.70 9.37
C TYR A 191 -0.37 15.53 10.58
N TYR A 192 -0.75 14.86 11.67
CA TYR A 192 -1.18 15.54 12.88
C TYR A 192 -0.05 16.29 13.61
N ALA A 193 1.17 15.78 13.52
CA ALA A 193 2.35 16.39 14.18
C ALA A 193 2.91 17.63 13.45
N ARG A 194 2.47 17.91 12.21
CA ARG A 194 3.07 18.93 11.35
C ARG A 194 2.02 19.79 10.66
N PRO A 195 1.69 20.99 11.21
CA PRO A 195 0.72 21.92 10.61
C PRO A 195 1.06 22.30 9.15
N GLU A 196 2.35 22.38 8.81
CA GLU A 196 2.80 22.66 7.44
C GLU A 196 2.42 21.57 6.44
N ILE A 197 2.23 20.33 6.90
CA ILE A 197 1.74 19.23 6.08
C ILE A 197 0.22 19.35 5.91
N GLN A 198 -0.51 19.70 6.98
CA GLN A 198 -1.97 19.86 6.92
C GLN A 198 -2.37 20.93 5.90
N ASN A 199 -1.64 22.05 5.89
CA ASN A 199 -1.88 23.18 4.99
C ASN A 199 -1.16 23.04 3.63
N SER A 200 -0.55 21.88 3.35
CA SER A 200 0.14 21.66 2.09
C SER A 200 -0.83 21.68 0.91
N PRO A 201 -0.50 22.37 -0.21
CA PRO A 201 -1.29 22.30 -1.43
C PRO A 201 -1.54 20.86 -1.93
N HIS A 202 -0.67 19.91 -1.57
CA HIS A 202 -0.85 18.49 -1.90
C HIS A 202 -2.03 17.81 -1.18
N ASN A 203 -2.52 18.43 -0.11
CA ASN A 203 -3.68 17.94 0.64
C ASN A 203 -4.97 18.68 0.24
N LYS A 204 -4.86 19.74 -0.58
CA LYS A 204 -6.02 20.37 -1.20
C LYS A 204 -6.53 19.46 -2.33
N ASN A 205 -7.77 19.08 -2.25
CA ASN A 205 -8.44 18.24 -3.25
C ASN A 205 -9.92 18.61 -3.32
N PRO A 206 -10.66 18.19 -4.37
CA PRO A 206 -12.07 18.54 -4.56
C PRO A 206 -13.00 18.16 -3.42
N LEU A 207 -12.69 17.11 -2.64
CA LEU A 207 -13.52 16.72 -1.49
C LEU A 207 -13.22 17.52 -0.22
N GLY A 208 -12.18 18.39 -0.21
CA GLY A 208 -11.80 19.21 0.95
C GLY A 208 -11.22 18.40 2.12
N ASP A 209 -11.01 17.10 1.99
CA ASP A 209 -10.48 16.23 3.03
C ASP A 209 -9.50 15.18 2.45
N ILE A 210 -8.65 14.64 3.29
CA ILE A 210 -7.69 13.58 2.91
C ILE A 210 -8.06 12.26 3.56
N ALA A 211 -7.57 11.17 2.98
CA ALA A 211 -7.94 9.82 3.37
C ALA A 211 -7.58 9.50 4.83
N GLU A 212 -8.46 8.81 5.52
CA GLU A 212 -8.14 8.03 6.71
C GLU A 212 -7.50 6.68 6.31
N PHE A 213 -6.88 6.00 7.27
CA PHE A 213 -6.34 4.64 7.02
C PHE A 213 -7.41 3.67 6.52
N GLN A 214 -8.65 3.84 7.01
CA GLN A 214 -9.78 2.99 6.66
C GLN A 214 -10.19 3.10 5.19
N ASP A 215 -10.05 4.28 4.58
CA ASP A 215 -10.37 4.48 3.16
C ASP A 215 -9.43 3.66 2.27
N ILE A 216 -8.14 3.65 2.61
CA ILE A 216 -7.15 2.83 1.91
C ILE A 216 -7.40 1.34 2.16
N ALA A 217 -7.74 0.95 3.40
CA ALA A 217 -8.03 -0.44 3.75
C ALA A 217 -9.28 -0.96 3.03
N ASN A 218 -10.34 -0.15 2.90
CA ASN A 218 -11.55 -0.50 2.16
C ASN A 218 -11.27 -0.71 0.67
N ALA A 219 -10.52 0.19 0.04
CA ALA A 219 -10.14 0.07 -1.36
C ALA A 219 -9.25 -1.16 -1.61
N ALA A 220 -8.29 -1.43 -0.72
CA ALA A 220 -7.44 -2.61 -0.81
C ALA A 220 -8.24 -3.90 -0.69
N TYR A 221 -9.17 -3.97 0.25
CA TYR A 221 -10.04 -5.12 0.43
C TYR A 221 -10.94 -5.34 -0.79
N PHE A 222 -11.59 -4.28 -1.30
CA PHE A 222 -12.40 -4.33 -2.52
C PHE A 222 -11.62 -4.93 -3.71
N LEU A 223 -10.40 -4.43 -3.96
CA LEU A 223 -9.58 -4.94 -5.08
C LEU A 223 -9.08 -6.37 -4.86
N ALA A 224 -8.96 -6.81 -3.61
CA ALA A 224 -8.55 -8.17 -3.27
C ALA A 224 -9.73 -9.17 -3.36
N ASP A 225 -10.95 -8.72 -3.12
CA ASP A 225 -12.15 -9.56 -3.08
C ASP A 225 -12.47 -10.15 -4.46
N ASN A 226 -12.57 -11.48 -4.55
CA ASN A 226 -12.79 -12.18 -5.80
C ASN A 226 -14.25 -12.12 -6.29
N GLU A 227 -15.20 -11.79 -5.44
CA GLU A 227 -16.58 -11.61 -5.86
C GLU A 227 -16.80 -10.21 -6.42
N GLN A 228 -16.30 -9.19 -5.72
CA GLN A 228 -16.49 -7.78 -6.09
C GLN A 228 -15.57 -7.33 -7.23
N ALA A 229 -14.33 -7.82 -7.28
CA ALA A 229 -13.32 -7.39 -8.24
C ALA A 229 -12.86 -8.49 -9.22
N ARG A 230 -13.69 -9.51 -9.46
CA ARG A 230 -13.36 -10.72 -10.23
C ARG A 230 -12.73 -10.46 -11.60
N ILE A 231 -13.14 -9.41 -12.29
CA ILE A 231 -12.67 -9.06 -13.63
C ILE A 231 -11.79 -7.80 -13.63
N ILE A 232 -11.37 -7.33 -12.45
CA ILE A 232 -10.51 -6.14 -12.31
C ILE A 232 -9.06 -6.59 -12.10
N THR A 233 -8.20 -6.31 -13.10
CA THR A 233 -6.75 -6.52 -13.02
C THR A 233 -6.03 -5.45 -13.82
N GLY A 234 -4.84 -5.02 -13.40
CA GLY A 234 -4.08 -3.92 -14.01
C GLY A 234 -4.65 -2.53 -13.72
N ALA A 235 -5.69 -2.42 -12.89
CA ALA A 235 -6.34 -1.16 -12.60
C ALA A 235 -5.59 -0.34 -11.54
N GLU A 236 -5.74 0.98 -11.64
CA GLU A 236 -5.28 1.97 -10.66
C GLU A 236 -6.52 2.66 -10.08
N LEU A 237 -6.86 2.35 -8.82
CA LEU A 237 -7.98 2.93 -8.11
C LEU A 237 -7.50 4.12 -7.27
N ALA A 238 -7.86 5.34 -7.66
CA ALA A 238 -7.50 6.54 -6.91
C ALA A 238 -8.34 6.65 -5.62
N VAL A 239 -7.64 6.88 -4.50
CA VAL A 239 -8.20 7.21 -3.19
C VAL A 239 -7.49 8.49 -2.72
N ASP A 240 -7.84 9.61 -3.33
CA ASP A 240 -7.07 10.86 -3.28
C ASP A 240 -7.94 12.13 -3.16
N GLY A 241 -9.24 11.96 -2.93
CA GLY A 241 -10.20 13.06 -2.86
C GLY A 241 -10.39 13.80 -4.19
N GLY A 242 -9.95 13.22 -5.32
CA GLY A 242 -10.02 13.85 -6.64
C GLY A 242 -8.77 14.65 -7.03
N SER A 243 -7.69 14.59 -6.24
CA SER A 243 -6.46 15.34 -6.52
C SER A 243 -5.88 15.09 -7.91
N LEU A 244 -5.96 13.85 -8.43
CA LEU A 244 -5.45 13.52 -9.76
C LEU A 244 -6.37 14.00 -10.89
N ALA A 245 -7.66 14.13 -10.63
CA ALA A 245 -8.65 14.63 -11.59
C ALA A 245 -8.58 16.15 -11.74
N GLN A 246 -8.09 16.85 -10.73
CA GLN A 246 -8.01 18.31 -10.71
C GLN A 246 -6.81 18.82 -11.50
N PHE A 247 -7.06 19.72 -12.46
CA PHE A 247 -5.99 20.32 -13.26
C PHE A 247 -5.37 21.54 -12.57
N VAL A 248 -6.18 22.37 -11.92
CA VAL A 248 -5.76 23.58 -11.20
C VAL A 248 -6.34 23.52 -9.79
N TYR A 249 -5.56 23.91 -8.79
CA TYR A 249 -6.08 24.11 -7.45
C TYR A 249 -6.76 25.49 -7.39
N GLU A 250 -8.08 25.52 -7.26
CA GLU A 250 -8.80 26.76 -7.02
C GLU A 250 -8.56 27.21 -5.57
N GLU A 251 -8.25 28.50 -5.41
CA GLU A 251 -8.04 29.09 -4.06
C GLU A 251 -9.35 29.66 -3.48
N GLU A 252 -10.40 29.81 -4.30
CA GLU A 252 -11.71 30.33 -3.90
C GLU A 252 -12.82 29.33 -4.26
N GLY A 253 -13.86 29.26 -3.40
CA GLY A 253 -15.02 28.42 -3.64
C GLY A 253 -15.75 28.71 -4.96
N ILE A 254 -16.55 27.77 -5.42
CA ILE A 254 -17.29 27.87 -6.69
C ILE A 254 -18.28 29.03 -6.60
N LYS A 255 -18.10 30.05 -7.47
CA LYS A 255 -19.07 31.13 -7.64
C LYS A 255 -20.12 30.73 -8.66
N LEU A 256 -21.38 30.65 -8.22
CA LEU A 256 -22.50 30.44 -9.10
C LEU A 256 -22.86 31.74 -9.85
N SER A 257 -23.62 31.62 -10.97
CA SER A 257 -24.05 32.75 -11.79
C SER A 257 -24.92 33.75 -11.06
N ASP A 258 -25.56 33.37 -9.95
CA ASP A 258 -26.36 34.22 -9.07
C ASP A 258 -25.53 34.94 -7.97
N GLY A 259 -24.21 34.74 -7.97
CA GLY A 259 -23.29 35.31 -6.98
C GLY A 259 -23.13 34.48 -5.70
N THR A 260 -23.84 33.36 -5.59
CA THR A 260 -23.66 32.42 -4.47
C THR A 260 -22.29 31.79 -4.52
N VAL A 261 -21.56 31.78 -3.40
CA VAL A 261 -20.32 31.04 -3.25
C VAL A 261 -20.64 29.74 -2.54
N ILE A 262 -20.42 28.61 -3.22
CA ILE A 262 -20.44 27.31 -2.55
C ILE A 262 -19.13 27.22 -1.78
N ALA A 263 -19.22 27.33 -0.45
CA ALA A 263 -18.07 27.36 0.44
C ALA A 263 -17.23 26.08 0.34
N ASP A 264 -15.94 26.29 0.64
CA ASP A 264 -14.97 25.22 0.83
C ASP A 264 -15.35 24.27 1.97
#